data_be9df95374597c47ec638ece5beb3b32
#
_entry.id   be9df95374597c47ec638ece5beb3b32
#
_cell.length_a   1.000
_cell.length_b   1.000
_cell.length_c   1.000
_cell.angle_alpha   90.00
_cell.angle_beta   90.00
_cell.angle_gamma   90.00
#
_symmetry.space_group_name_H-M   'P 1'
#
loop_
_entity.id
_entity.type
_entity.pdbx_description
1 polymer ?
#
loop_
_entity_poly.entity_id
_entity_poly.type
_entity_poly.pdbx_seq_one_letter_code
_entity_poly.pdbx_strand_id
1 'polypeptide(L)'
;MRVNGLTLTYEGGVNTVLGHPDISYPVGNLLCRIFQGETLYNISRIVRNSIGMCPMWDNALTQDEIEEAERYILETLLYDDFFPAQRLAQGSIIRCMEEYRSLDRATAAGLLTQEKQRPVSFDWLFDDIGFETVGEFLRLCYNNYIIDLTNGIDLFAATSAVWSGTATDEEQVCYDELCAALHDSSLVPGIVMQTSYDATSSTFEHSFVISSFLAMAVFEFSHMAESATKVMRCQNPECRRFFTAKRSSAKYCNYPAPQCPGRTCNDYYPQIVYREKVRTSELDKLIKNAKGRLYNARRRHPDWADEINKKLSDLTIYAPIKRDSVLDGTMTMNEFREWLDSH
;
A
#
# COMPACT_ATOMS: atom_id res chain seq x y z
N MET A 1 -1.00 25.20 -23.15
CA MET A 1 -0.71 24.82 -21.79
C MET A 1 -0.38 23.32 -21.79
N ARG A 2 0.85 22.91 -21.49
CA ARG A 2 1.16 21.48 -21.35
C ARG A 2 0.43 20.99 -20.08
N VAL A 3 -0.36 19.95 -20.21
CA VAL A 3 -1.04 19.32 -19.07
C VAL A 3 -0.01 18.47 -18.32
N ASN A 4 0.54 19.01 -17.25
CA ASN A 4 1.58 18.34 -16.44
C ASN A 4 0.88 17.51 -15.37
N GLY A 5 0.65 16.23 -15.65
CA GLY A 5 0.00 15.30 -14.71
C GLY A 5 -0.87 14.26 -15.38
N LEU A 6 -1.55 13.48 -14.57
CA LEU A 6 -2.54 12.50 -14.98
C LEU A 6 -3.91 13.19 -15.13
N THR A 7 -4.52 13.10 -16.30
CA THR A 7 -5.85 13.64 -16.54
C THR A 7 -6.88 12.51 -16.51
N LEU A 8 -7.90 12.66 -15.67
CA LEU A 8 -8.95 11.68 -15.44
C LEU A 8 -10.33 12.28 -15.62
N THR A 9 -11.27 11.47 -16.10
CA THR A 9 -12.71 11.68 -15.91
C THR A 9 -13.22 10.70 -14.87
N TYR A 10 -14.18 11.12 -14.05
CA TYR A 10 -14.83 10.27 -13.05
C TYR A 10 -16.33 10.20 -13.35
N GLU A 11 -16.82 8.99 -13.59
CA GLU A 11 -18.22 8.74 -13.84
C GLU A 11 -18.65 7.37 -13.31
N GLY A 12 -19.76 7.33 -12.57
CA GLY A 12 -20.34 6.07 -12.11
C GLY A 12 -19.44 5.17 -11.26
N GLY A 13 -18.45 5.75 -10.57
CA GLY A 13 -17.47 5.00 -9.76
C GLY A 13 -16.29 4.46 -10.57
N VAL A 14 -16.05 5.00 -11.77
CA VAL A 14 -14.93 4.62 -12.65
C VAL A 14 -14.12 5.85 -13.03
N ASN A 15 -12.80 5.75 -12.89
CA ASN A 15 -11.84 6.72 -13.39
C ASN A 15 -11.35 6.28 -14.78
N THR A 16 -11.46 7.13 -15.78
CA THR A 16 -10.94 6.91 -17.13
C THR A 16 -9.83 7.88 -17.44
N VAL A 17 -8.71 7.36 -17.94
CA VAL A 17 -7.53 8.16 -18.29
C VAL A 17 -7.77 8.86 -19.64
N LEU A 18 -7.77 10.18 -19.66
CA LEU A 18 -7.93 10.95 -20.89
C LEU A 18 -6.72 10.77 -21.81
N GLY A 19 -7.00 10.58 -23.10
CA GLY A 19 -6.00 10.25 -24.11
C GLY A 19 -5.68 8.74 -24.21
N HIS A 20 -6.18 7.95 -23.24
CA HIS A 20 -6.09 6.50 -23.23
C HIS A 20 -7.42 5.91 -22.78
N PRO A 21 -8.49 5.99 -23.58
CA PRO A 21 -9.85 5.61 -23.17
C PRO A 21 -9.98 4.13 -22.79
N ASP A 22 -9.06 3.28 -23.27
CA ASP A 22 -9.00 1.85 -22.90
C ASP A 22 -8.45 1.64 -21.47
N ILE A 23 -7.93 2.70 -20.83
CA ILE A 23 -7.41 2.65 -19.47
C ILE A 23 -8.46 3.20 -18.51
N SER A 24 -9.26 2.31 -17.94
CA SER A 24 -10.29 2.64 -16.95
C SER A 24 -10.11 1.81 -15.69
N TYR A 25 -10.32 2.43 -14.54
CA TYR A 25 -10.17 1.80 -13.25
C TYR A 25 -11.41 2.07 -12.39
N PRO A 26 -12.02 1.05 -11.76
CA PRO A 26 -12.95 1.28 -10.66
C PRO A 26 -12.26 2.13 -9.59
N VAL A 27 -13.01 3.02 -8.94
CA VAL A 27 -12.51 3.92 -7.90
C VAL A 27 -11.73 3.14 -6.82
N GLY A 28 -10.58 3.64 -6.45
CA GLY A 28 -9.62 3.02 -5.51
C GLY A 28 -8.70 1.96 -6.13
N ASN A 29 -9.02 1.41 -7.30
CA ASN A 29 -8.15 0.41 -7.94
C ASN A 29 -6.86 1.01 -8.46
N LEU A 30 -6.93 2.23 -9.01
CA LEU A 30 -5.75 2.95 -9.46
C LEU A 30 -4.82 3.24 -8.28
N LEU A 31 -5.37 3.72 -7.17
CA LEU A 31 -4.65 3.97 -5.93
C LEU A 31 -3.97 2.69 -5.40
N CYS A 32 -4.73 1.59 -5.27
CA CYS A 32 -4.17 0.30 -4.86
C CYS A 32 -3.04 -0.17 -5.78
N ARG A 33 -3.11 0.10 -7.08
CA ARG A 33 -2.08 -0.31 -8.03
C ARG A 33 -0.82 0.56 -7.94
N ILE A 34 -0.98 1.86 -7.71
CA ILE A 34 0.15 2.79 -7.53
C ILE A 34 0.90 2.46 -6.24
N PHE A 35 0.20 2.27 -5.12
CA PHE A 35 0.80 2.07 -3.81
C PHE A 35 1.02 0.58 -3.44
N GLN A 36 1.00 -0.34 -4.39
CA GLN A 36 1.42 -1.72 -4.17
C GLN A 36 2.92 -1.91 -4.45
N GLY A 37 3.57 -2.67 -3.57
CA GLY A 37 5.00 -2.80 -3.40
C GLY A 37 5.88 -2.91 -4.66
N GLU A 38 5.41 -3.53 -5.76
CA GLU A 38 6.22 -3.68 -6.97
C GLU A 38 6.33 -2.36 -7.75
N THR A 39 5.23 -1.63 -7.89
CA THR A 39 5.23 -0.31 -8.53
C THR A 39 6.06 0.68 -7.73
N LEU A 40 5.89 0.73 -6.39
CA LEU A 40 6.69 1.59 -5.51
C LEU A 40 8.17 1.24 -5.55
N TYR A 41 8.50 -0.06 -5.55
CA TYR A 41 9.89 -0.50 -5.67
C TYR A 41 10.50 -0.09 -7.00
N ASN A 42 9.77 -0.23 -8.10
CA ASN A 42 10.23 0.18 -9.42
C ASN A 42 10.41 1.70 -9.53
N ILE A 43 9.46 2.49 -9.04
CA ILE A 43 9.57 3.95 -9.00
C ILE A 43 10.79 4.36 -8.16
N SER A 44 10.94 3.85 -6.95
CA SER A 44 12.08 4.17 -6.09
C SER A 44 13.42 3.74 -6.71
N ARG A 45 13.45 2.59 -7.39
CA ARG A 45 14.65 2.13 -8.10
C ARG A 45 14.99 3.02 -9.30
N ILE A 46 13.99 3.43 -10.06
CA ILE A 46 14.17 4.31 -11.23
C ILE A 46 14.71 5.66 -10.75
N VAL A 47 14.09 6.26 -9.74
CA VAL A 47 14.55 7.54 -9.17
C VAL A 47 15.99 7.43 -8.67
N ARG A 48 16.31 6.36 -7.91
CA ARG A 48 17.66 6.13 -7.41
C ARG A 48 18.69 5.99 -8.52
N ASN A 49 18.39 5.19 -9.53
CA ASN A 49 19.29 5.00 -10.68
C ASN A 49 19.45 6.29 -11.48
N SER A 50 18.37 7.05 -11.63
CA SER A 50 18.35 8.30 -12.37
C SER A 50 19.17 9.39 -11.72
N ILE A 51 19.13 9.52 -10.39
CA ILE A 51 19.97 10.47 -9.64
C ILE A 51 21.46 10.13 -9.82
N GLY A 52 21.83 8.83 -9.79
CA GLY A 52 23.21 8.39 -10.00
C GLY A 52 23.71 8.56 -11.45
N MET A 53 22.80 8.69 -12.43
CA MET A 53 23.12 8.87 -13.85
C MET A 53 22.98 10.33 -14.31
N CYS A 54 22.47 11.22 -13.45
CA CYS A 54 22.31 12.64 -13.79
C CYS A 54 23.67 13.24 -14.11
N PRO A 55 23.89 13.84 -15.28
CA PRO A 55 25.12 14.56 -15.56
C PRO A 55 25.33 15.62 -14.49
N MET A 56 26.53 15.69 -13.95
CA MET A 56 26.93 16.78 -13.06
C MET A 56 27.08 18.04 -13.93
N TRP A 57 26.05 18.83 -14.01
CA TRP A 57 26.10 20.12 -14.71
C TRP A 57 26.62 21.16 -13.74
N ASP A 58 27.88 21.57 -13.92
CA ASP A 58 28.59 22.51 -13.04
C ASP A 58 28.25 23.99 -13.27
N ASN A 59 27.24 24.27 -14.10
CA ASN A 59 26.96 25.63 -14.53
C ASN A 59 25.80 26.29 -13.75
N ALA A 60 25.86 27.61 -13.61
CA ALA A 60 24.77 28.38 -13.04
C ALA A 60 23.48 28.17 -13.85
N LEU A 61 22.35 28.03 -13.16
CA LEU A 61 21.03 27.79 -13.77
C LEU A 61 20.64 28.93 -14.70
N THR A 62 20.67 28.65 -15.99
CA THR A 62 20.05 29.49 -17.03
C THR A 62 18.68 28.93 -17.40
N GLN A 63 17.85 29.75 -18.06
CA GLN A 63 16.52 29.30 -18.51
C GLN A 63 16.62 28.11 -19.48
N ASP A 64 17.59 28.11 -20.37
CA ASP A 64 17.79 27.05 -21.37
C ASP A 64 18.21 25.73 -20.71
N GLU A 65 19.05 25.80 -19.67
CA GLU A 65 19.46 24.62 -18.90
C GLU A 65 18.33 24.02 -18.07
N ILE A 66 17.43 24.83 -17.53
CA ILE A 66 16.21 24.38 -16.89
C ILE A 66 15.32 23.63 -17.90
N GLU A 67 15.12 24.17 -19.09
CA GLU A 67 14.32 23.53 -20.15
C GLU A 67 14.97 22.23 -20.64
N GLU A 68 16.29 22.17 -20.70
CA GLU A 68 17.04 20.94 -21.04
C GLU A 68 16.90 19.89 -19.94
N ALA A 69 17.01 20.29 -18.66
CA ALA A 69 16.79 19.42 -17.52
C ALA A 69 15.35 18.86 -17.49
N GLU A 70 14.35 19.71 -17.74
CA GLU A 70 12.95 19.30 -17.87
C GLU A 70 12.77 18.24 -18.97
N ARG A 71 13.34 18.49 -20.15
CA ARG A 71 13.29 17.55 -21.25
C ARG A 71 13.97 16.23 -20.91
N TYR A 72 15.13 16.28 -20.27
CA TYR A 72 15.87 15.09 -19.84
C TYR A 72 15.06 14.24 -18.84
N ILE A 73 14.44 14.89 -17.85
CA ILE A 73 13.56 14.22 -16.86
C ILE A 73 12.37 13.56 -17.58
N LEU A 74 11.71 14.28 -18.48
CA LEU A 74 10.52 13.79 -19.16
C LEU A 74 10.80 12.63 -20.12
N GLU A 75 11.93 12.67 -20.78
CA GLU A 75 12.28 11.71 -21.84
C GLU A 75 13.05 10.50 -21.35
N THR A 76 13.84 10.65 -20.29
CA THR A 76 14.83 9.66 -19.91
C THR A 76 14.67 9.09 -18.50
N LEU A 77 14.35 9.92 -17.52
CA LEU A 77 14.47 9.51 -16.12
C LEU A 77 13.19 8.94 -15.52
N LEU A 78 12.02 9.30 -16.04
CA LEU A 78 10.72 8.93 -15.48
C LEU A 78 9.96 7.92 -16.34
N TYR A 79 10.68 6.98 -16.93
CA TYR A 79 10.03 5.88 -17.62
C TYR A 79 9.53 4.84 -16.61
N ASP A 80 8.22 4.59 -16.62
CA ASP A 80 7.57 3.51 -15.89
C ASP A 80 6.62 2.78 -16.83
N ASP A 81 6.57 1.45 -16.76
CA ASP A 81 5.64 0.64 -17.54
C ASP A 81 4.18 0.89 -17.16
N PHE A 82 3.94 1.51 -15.97
CA PHE A 82 2.63 1.90 -15.54
C PHE A 82 2.37 3.40 -15.80
N PHE A 83 1.84 3.70 -16.97
CA PHE A 83 1.59 5.05 -17.44
C PHE A 83 0.99 6.03 -16.41
N PRO A 84 -0.04 5.68 -15.60
CA PRO A 84 -0.56 6.62 -14.60
C PRO A 84 0.47 7.03 -13.55
N ALA A 85 1.29 6.10 -13.05
CA ALA A 85 2.34 6.43 -12.09
C ALA A 85 3.43 7.31 -12.70
N GLN A 86 3.81 7.03 -13.94
CA GLN A 86 4.74 7.87 -14.71
C GLN A 86 4.23 9.31 -14.83
N ARG A 87 2.95 9.50 -15.17
CA ARG A 87 2.35 10.83 -15.33
C ARG A 87 2.26 11.60 -14.00
N LEU A 88 1.99 10.91 -12.89
CA LEU A 88 2.00 11.54 -11.56
C LEU A 88 3.42 11.96 -11.15
N ALA A 89 4.41 11.11 -11.37
CA ALA A 89 5.81 11.43 -11.11
C ALA A 89 6.30 12.62 -11.92
N GLN A 90 5.99 12.66 -13.21
CA GLN A 90 6.28 13.79 -14.08
C GLN A 90 5.59 15.06 -13.59
N GLY A 91 4.30 14.97 -13.23
CA GLY A 91 3.52 16.10 -12.71
C GLY A 91 4.12 16.68 -11.43
N SER A 92 4.50 15.83 -10.48
CA SER A 92 5.10 16.24 -9.21
C SER A 92 6.42 16.99 -9.43
N ILE A 93 7.30 16.45 -10.27
CA ILE A 93 8.60 17.08 -10.57
C ILE A 93 8.43 18.41 -11.32
N ILE A 94 7.59 18.44 -12.37
CA ILE A 94 7.38 19.67 -13.16
C ILE A 94 6.76 20.77 -12.29
N ARG A 95 5.82 20.42 -11.41
CA ARG A 95 5.24 21.40 -10.47
C ARG A 95 6.32 22.01 -9.58
N CYS A 96 7.21 21.20 -9.04
CA CYS A 96 8.34 21.70 -8.24
C CYS A 96 9.24 22.64 -9.07
N MET A 97 9.51 22.29 -10.34
CA MET A 97 10.29 23.14 -11.24
C MET A 97 9.60 24.48 -11.51
N GLU A 98 8.28 24.50 -11.71
CA GLU A 98 7.50 25.72 -11.94
C GLU A 98 7.45 26.60 -10.67
N GLU A 99 7.26 26.00 -9.50
CA GLU A 99 7.31 26.69 -8.22
C GLU A 99 8.70 27.34 -8.00
N TYR A 100 9.78 26.62 -8.25
CA TYR A 100 11.13 27.13 -8.12
C TYR A 100 11.42 28.28 -9.08
N ARG A 101 10.97 28.22 -10.32
CA ARG A 101 11.10 29.32 -11.30
C ARG A 101 10.40 30.61 -10.87
N SER A 102 9.34 30.51 -10.05
CA SER A 102 8.59 31.67 -9.54
C SER A 102 9.29 32.37 -8.36
N LEU A 103 10.29 31.73 -7.76
CA LEU A 103 11.01 32.25 -6.60
C LEU A 103 12.17 33.16 -7.01
N ASP A 104 12.42 34.20 -6.20
CA ASP A 104 13.67 34.93 -6.34
C ASP A 104 14.86 34.06 -5.87
N ARG A 105 16.05 34.41 -6.37
CA ARG A 105 17.28 33.62 -6.16
C ARG A 105 17.66 33.43 -4.67
N ALA A 106 17.37 34.42 -3.83
CA ALA A 106 17.70 34.37 -2.41
C ALA A 106 16.71 33.45 -1.66
N THR A 107 15.43 33.51 -1.99
CA THR A 107 14.38 32.64 -1.43
C THR A 107 14.61 31.19 -1.84
N ALA A 108 14.97 30.94 -3.09
CA ALA A 108 15.31 29.61 -3.58
C ALA A 108 16.53 29.00 -2.85
N ALA A 109 17.59 29.78 -2.66
CA ALA A 109 18.77 29.35 -1.89
C ALA A 109 18.42 29.10 -0.41
N GLY A 110 17.52 29.89 0.17
CA GLY A 110 17.03 29.69 1.54
C GLY A 110 16.26 28.37 1.70
N LEU A 111 15.41 28.02 0.75
CA LEU A 111 14.66 26.74 0.75
C LEU A 111 15.61 25.54 0.64
N LEU A 112 16.59 25.59 -0.25
CA LEU A 112 17.62 24.57 -0.39
C LEU A 112 18.40 24.36 0.92
N THR A 113 18.69 25.46 1.64
CA THR A 113 19.38 25.38 2.94
C THR A 113 18.49 24.77 4.02
N GLN A 114 17.18 25.04 4.01
CA GLN A 114 16.22 24.44 4.95
C GLN A 114 16.03 22.95 4.70
N GLU A 115 15.95 22.53 3.44
CA GLU A 115 15.85 21.12 3.07
C GLU A 115 17.08 20.32 3.55
N LYS A 116 18.30 20.89 3.53
CA LYS A 116 19.50 20.27 4.11
C LYS A 116 19.38 19.98 5.60
N GLN A 117 18.59 20.74 6.35
CA GLN A 117 18.46 20.62 7.80
C GLN A 117 17.37 19.65 8.22
N ARG A 118 16.55 19.15 7.29
CA ARG A 118 15.53 18.12 7.59
C ARG A 118 16.20 16.75 7.66
N PRO A 119 16.00 15.99 8.76
CA PRO A 119 16.43 14.60 8.81
C PRO A 119 15.54 13.77 7.89
N VAL A 120 15.95 13.59 6.64
CA VAL A 120 15.32 12.67 5.70
C VAL A 120 16.07 11.35 5.77
N SER A 121 15.35 10.25 5.90
CA SER A 121 15.92 8.89 5.95
C SER A 121 16.67 8.47 4.66
N PHE A 122 16.91 9.42 3.76
CA PHE A 122 17.58 9.28 2.48
C PHE A 122 18.83 10.18 2.33
N ASP A 123 19.36 10.75 3.41
CA ASP A 123 20.55 11.64 3.40
C ASP A 123 21.74 11.04 2.67
N TRP A 124 21.92 9.71 2.74
CA TRP A 124 22.97 8.98 2.03
C TRP A 124 22.89 9.09 0.49
N LEU A 125 21.76 9.49 -0.06
CA LEU A 125 21.56 9.69 -1.50
C LEU A 125 22.11 11.07 -1.97
N PHE A 126 22.34 12.01 -1.03
CA PHE A 126 22.50 13.42 -1.34
C PHE A 126 23.76 14.07 -0.76
N ASP A 127 24.66 13.31 -0.12
CA ASP A 127 25.75 13.85 0.72
C ASP A 127 26.92 14.54 -0.01
N ASP A 128 27.03 14.46 -1.33
CA ASP A 128 28.33 14.79 -1.98
C ASP A 128 28.32 15.96 -2.99
N ILE A 129 27.30 16.79 -3.11
CA ILE A 129 27.24 17.81 -4.18
C ILE A 129 26.93 19.22 -3.65
N GLY A 130 27.74 20.21 -4.08
CA GLY A 130 27.59 21.64 -3.80
C GLY A 130 26.40 22.32 -4.54
N PHE A 131 25.89 23.43 -4.04
CA PHE A 131 24.49 23.91 -4.21
C PHE A 131 24.26 25.11 -5.15
N GLU A 132 24.95 25.24 -6.23
CA GLU A 132 24.72 26.36 -7.18
C GLU A 132 24.53 25.91 -8.63
N THR A 133 24.18 24.61 -8.84
CA THR A 133 24.21 23.98 -10.16
C THR A 133 22.85 23.41 -10.57
N VAL A 134 22.67 23.08 -11.84
CA VAL A 134 21.51 22.34 -12.35
C VAL A 134 21.30 21.03 -11.60
N GLY A 135 22.38 20.36 -11.18
CA GLY A 135 22.31 19.13 -10.39
C GLY A 135 21.58 19.32 -9.05
N GLU A 136 21.74 20.46 -8.37
CA GLU A 136 21.03 20.79 -7.13
C GLU A 136 19.56 21.06 -7.34
N PHE A 137 19.25 21.78 -8.40
CA PHE A 137 17.86 22.01 -8.77
C PHE A 137 17.12 20.69 -9.05
N LEU A 138 17.74 19.78 -9.78
CA LEU A 138 17.20 18.45 -10.03
C LEU A 138 17.01 17.65 -8.74
N ARG A 139 17.97 17.76 -7.80
CA ARG A 139 17.87 17.13 -6.47
C ARG A 139 16.68 17.67 -5.69
N LEU A 140 16.48 18.98 -5.68
CA LEU A 140 15.29 19.57 -5.05
C LEU A 140 14.01 19.01 -5.65
N CYS A 141 13.92 18.92 -6.97
CA CYS A 141 12.76 18.35 -7.66
C CYS A 141 12.53 16.88 -7.29
N TYR A 142 13.60 16.09 -7.23
CA TYR A 142 13.51 14.68 -6.81
C TYR A 142 13.16 14.54 -5.33
N ASN A 143 13.70 15.39 -4.46
CA ASN A 143 13.39 15.37 -3.04
C ASN A 143 11.91 15.66 -2.79
N ASN A 144 11.38 16.70 -3.43
CA ASN A 144 9.94 17.00 -3.35
C ASN A 144 9.06 15.88 -3.93
N TYR A 145 9.52 15.22 -5.00
CA TYR A 145 8.86 14.03 -5.53
C TYR A 145 8.81 12.88 -4.52
N ILE A 146 9.92 12.62 -3.83
CA ILE A 146 10.00 11.58 -2.79
C ILE A 146 9.09 11.93 -1.60
N ILE A 147 9.09 13.19 -1.17
CA ILE A 147 8.20 13.68 -0.12
C ILE A 147 6.73 13.51 -0.51
N ASP A 148 6.35 13.92 -1.72
CA ASP A 148 4.98 13.77 -2.23
C ASP A 148 4.57 12.30 -2.29
N LEU A 149 5.44 11.44 -2.80
CA LEU A 149 5.20 9.99 -2.84
C LEU A 149 5.04 9.41 -1.44
N THR A 150 5.91 9.79 -0.49
CA THR A 150 5.86 9.32 0.90
C THR A 150 4.56 9.77 1.58
N ASN A 151 4.18 11.04 1.44
CA ASN A 151 2.92 11.55 1.98
C ASN A 151 1.71 10.82 1.39
N GLY A 152 1.74 10.51 0.09
CA GLY A 152 0.70 9.70 -0.56
C GLY A 152 0.62 8.28 0.01
N ILE A 153 1.76 7.64 0.26
CA ILE A 153 1.86 6.31 0.88
C ILE A 153 1.31 6.33 2.31
N ASP A 154 1.72 7.30 3.11
CA ASP A 154 1.31 7.41 4.52
C ASP A 154 -0.19 7.65 4.63
N LEU A 155 -0.74 8.55 3.82
CA LEU A 155 -2.20 8.75 3.75
C LEU A 155 -2.91 7.46 3.33
N PHE A 156 -2.40 6.75 2.32
CA PHE A 156 -2.98 5.50 1.85
C PHE A 156 -2.93 4.41 2.94
N ALA A 157 -1.81 4.24 3.61
CA ALA A 157 -1.63 3.24 4.66
C ALA A 157 -2.52 3.53 5.86
N ALA A 158 -2.50 4.77 6.38
CA ALA A 158 -3.30 5.20 7.52
C ALA A 158 -4.81 5.08 7.23
N THR A 159 -5.28 5.60 6.09
CA THR A 159 -6.69 5.49 5.68
C THR A 159 -7.13 4.03 5.55
N SER A 160 -6.28 3.19 4.96
CA SER A 160 -6.58 1.75 4.79
C SER A 160 -6.70 1.04 6.14
N ALA A 161 -5.83 1.35 7.10
CA ALA A 161 -5.85 0.79 8.44
C ALA A 161 -7.11 1.22 9.22
N VAL A 162 -7.44 2.51 9.19
CA VAL A 162 -8.63 3.07 9.85
C VAL A 162 -9.92 2.49 9.23
N TRP A 163 -10.03 2.44 7.91
CA TRP A 163 -11.24 1.93 7.24
C TRP A 163 -11.42 0.42 7.39
N SER A 164 -10.34 -0.33 7.60
CA SER A 164 -10.40 -1.77 7.91
C SER A 164 -10.62 -2.07 9.39
N GLY A 165 -10.54 -1.06 10.27
CA GLY A 165 -10.65 -1.22 11.71
C GLY A 165 -9.44 -1.94 12.34
N THR A 166 -8.26 -1.82 11.71
CA THR A 166 -7.01 -2.46 12.16
C THR A 166 -5.93 -1.44 12.53
N ALA A 167 -6.29 -0.15 12.57
CA ALA A 167 -5.36 0.92 12.86
C ALA A 167 -4.80 0.79 14.29
N THR A 168 -3.49 1.02 14.41
CA THR A 168 -2.83 1.28 15.68
C THR A 168 -3.14 2.72 16.15
N ASP A 169 -2.85 3.04 17.40
CA ASP A 169 -3.01 4.41 17.90
C ASP A 169 -2.16 5.41 17.11
N GLU A 170 -0.95 5.01 16.68
CA GLU A 170 -0.05 5.83 15.87
C GLU A 170 -0.63 6.06 14.45
N GLU A 171 -1.17 5.02 13.81
CA GLU A 171 -1.82 5.14 12.49
C GLU A 171 -3.09 5.99 12.57
N GLN A 172 -3.85 5.92 13.68
CA GLN A 172 -5.01 6.77 13.90
C GLN A 172 -4.60 8.24 14.04
N VAL A 173 -3.56 8.53 14.82
CA VAL A 173 -3.02 9.90 14.97
C VAL A 173 -2.54 10.43 13.62
N CYS A 174 -1.78 9.63 12.87
CA CYS A 174 -1.33 10.01 11.53
C CYS A 174 -2.51 10.31 10.59
N TYR A 175 -3.56 9.50 10.61
CA TYR A 175 -4.77 9.72 9.82
C TYR A 175 -5.47 11.03 10.21
N ASP A 176 -5.63 11.29 11.51
CA ASP A 176 -6.30 12.48 12.01
C ASP A 176 -5.50 13.76 11.67
N GLU A 177 -4.17 13.73 11.80
CA GLU A 177 -3.28 14.81 11.40
C GLU A 177 -3.34 15.09 9.90
N LEU A 178 -3.30 14.04 9.07
CA LEU A 178 -3.44 14.17 7.62
C LEU A 178 -4.82 14.71 7.23
N CYS A 179 -5.90 14.24 7.87
CA CYS A 179 -7.24 14.77 7.62
C CYS A 179 -7.37 16.24 8.03
N ALA A 180 -6.79 16.63 9.16
CA ALA A 180 -6.76 18.02 9.60
C ALA A 180 -5.96 18.90 8.62
N ALA A 181 -4.82 18.41 8.17
CA ALA A 181 -3.98 19.07 7.18
C ALA A 181 -4.68 19.22 5.82
N LEU A 182 -5.45 18.22 5.40
CA LEU A 182 -6.24 18.25 4.16
C LEU A 182 -7.45 19.18 4.26
N HIS A 183 -7.93 19.46 5.45
CA HIS A 183 -9.00 20.44 5.68
C HIS A 183 -8.51 21.88 5.47
N ASP A 184 -7.22 22.13 5.66
CA ASP A 184 -6.57 23.37 5.28
C ASP A 184 -6.23 23.30 3.78
N SER A 185 -7.04 23.95 2.93
CA SER A 185 -6.95 23.92 1.46
C SER A 185 -5.59 24.30 0.87
N SER A 186 -4.64 24.74 1.71
CA SER A 186 -3.26 25.05 1.33
C SER A 186 -2.38 23.79 1.12
N LEU A 187 -2.81 22.62 1.57
CA LEU A 187 -1.94 21.44 1.64
C LEU A 187 -2.10 20.42 0.49
N VAL A 188 -3.10 20.54 -0.37
CA VAL A 188 -3.26 19.65 -1.53
C VAL A 188 -3.14 20.42 -2.84
N PRO A 189 -1.97 21.01 -3.13
CA PRO A 189 -1.72 21.55 -4.46
C PRO A 189 -1.63 20.34 -5.42
N GLY A 190 -2.34 20.39 -6.53
CA GLY A 190 -2.18 19.39 -7.58
C GLY A 190 -3.44 18.75 -8.10
N ILE A 191 -4.63 19.18 -7.66
CA ILE A 191 -5.90 18.82 -8.29
C ILE A 191 -6.47 20.06 -8.96
N VAL A 192 -6.63 20.00 -10.28
CA VAL A 192 -7.26 21.06 -11.07
C VAL A 192 -8.45 20.46 -11.82
N MET A 193 -9.64 20.97 -11.54
CA MET A 193 -10.83 20.61 -12.30
C MET A 193 -10.88 21.47 -13.57
N GLN A 194 -11.02 20.80 -14.70
CA GLN A 194 -11.24 21.43 -16.00
C GLN A 194 -12.65 21.13 -16.48
N THR A 195 -13.32 22.11 -17.00
CA THR A 195 -14.65 21.95 -17.59
C THR A 195 -14.57 22.29 -19.08
N SER A 196 -14.95 21.34 -19.92
CA SER A 196 -15.10 21.53 -21.35
C SER A 196 -16.58 21.42 -21.74
N TYR A 197 -16.96 22.17 -22.78
CA TYR A 197 -18.30 22.04 -23.36
C TYR A 197 -18.20 21.21 -24.63
N ASP A 198 -18.86 20.06 -24.65
CA ASP A 198 -19.02 19.27 -25.87
C ASP A 198 -20.25 19.79 -26.65
N ALA A 199 -19.97 20.45 -27.75
CA ALA A 199 -21.03 20.99 -28.62
C ALA A 199 -21.83 19.89 -29.32
N THR A 200 -21.31 18.67 -29.42
CA THR A 200 -21.99 17.54 -30.09
C THR A 200 -23.09 16.96 -29.20
N SER A 201 -22.78 16.76 -27.93
CA SER A 201 -23.73 16.26 -26.92
C SER A 201 -24.50 17.38 -26.21
N SER A 202 -24.09 18.64 -26.39
CA SER A 202 -24.61 19.81 -25.66
C SER A 202 -24.46 19.66 -24.14
N THR A 203 -23.42 18.98 -23.68
CA THR A 203 -23.13 18.73 -22.26
C THR A 203 -21.81 19.36 -21.83
N PHE A 204 -21.70 19.63 -20.51
CA PHE A 204 -20.42 19.98 -19.91
C PHE A 204 -19.75 18.71 -19.41
N GLU A 205 -18.52 18.51 -19.83
CA GLU A 205 -17.67 17.43 -19.34
C GLU A 205 -16.70 17.97 -18.31
N HIS A 206 -16.52 17.25 -17.22
CA HIS A 206 -15.57 17.57 -16.17
C HIS A 206 -14.42 16.57 -16.21
N SER A 207 -13.20 17.11 -16.23
CA SER A 207 -11.99 16.33 -16.09
C SER A 207 -11.13 16.88 -14.96
N PHE A 208 -10.30 16.04 -14.39
CA PHE A 208 -9.40 16.38 -13.30
C PHE A 208 -7.96 16.14 -13.73
N VAL A 209 -7.14 17.17 -13.61
CA VAL A 209 -5.70 17.07 -13.78
C VAL A 209 -5.09 16.90 -12.41
N ILE A 210 -4.39 15.79 -12.22
CA ILE A 210 -3.76 15.41 -10.95
C ILE A 210 -2.26 15.35 -11.18
N SER A 211 -1.52 16.19 -10.46
CA SER A 211 -0.09 16.37 -10.65
C SER A 211 0.77 15.89 -9.47
N SER A 212 0.20 15.16 -8.51
CA SER A 212 0.94 14.63 -7.37
C SER A 212 0.37 13.32 -6.84
N PHE A 213 1.18 12.52 -6.13
CA PHE A 213 0.75 11.28 -5.51
C PHE A 213 -0.19 11.52 -4.33
N LEU A 214 0.10 12.52 -3.51
CA LEU A 214 -0.78 12.92 -2.42
C LEU A 214 -2.14 13.39 -2.96
N ALA A 215 -2.15 14.24 -3.99
CA ALA A 215 -3.36 14.69 -4.65
C ALA A 215 -4.18 13.52 -5.23
N MET A 216 -3.50 12.51 -5.80
CA MET A 216 -4.14 11.29 -6.28
C MET A 216 -4.79 10.50 -5.14
N ALA A 217 -4.10 10.36 -4.01
CA ALA A 217 -4.66 9.68 -2.85
C ALA A 217 -5.93 10.39 -2.35
N VAL A 218 -5.87 11.72 -2.19
CA VAL A 218 -7.03 12.54 -1.77
C VAL A 218 -8.19 12.42 -2.75
N PHE A 219 -7.91 12.55 -4.05
CA PHE A 219 -8.91 12.43 -5.12
C PHE A 219 -9.64 11.08 -5.07
N GLU A 220 -8.88 9.99 -5.02
CA GLU A 220 -9.46 8.64 -4.98
C GLU A 220 -10.25 8.41 -3.67
N PHE A 221 -9.70 8.80 -2.51
CA PHE A 221 -10.39 8.61 -1.23
C PHE A 221 -11.69 9.40 -1.13
N SER A 222 -11.75 10.61 -1.68
CA SER A 222 -13.00 11.38 -1.70
C SER A 222 -14.09 10.64 -2.49
N HIS A 223 -13.78 10.15 -3.68
CA HIS A 223 -14.73 9.40 -4.50
C HIS A 223 -15.05 8.01 -3.94
N MET A 224 -14.08 7.37 -3.24
CA MET A 224 -14.32 6.12 -2.53
C MET A 224 -15.30 6.30 -1.38
N ALA A 225 -15.21 7.41 -0.64
CA ALA A 225 -16.15 7.75 0.42
C ALA A 225 -17.58 7.91 -0.13
N GLU A 226 -17.74 8.64 -1.26
CA GLU A 226 -19.02 8.81 -1.94
C GLU A 226 -19.62 7.47 -2.42
N SER A 227 -18.79 6.57 -2.95
CA SER A 227 -19.22 5.27 -3.47
C SER A 227 -19.32 4.16 -2.42
N ALA A 228 -19.10 4.47 -1.14
CA ALA A 228 -18.99 3.52 -0.03
C ALA A 228 -17.98 2.38 -0.30
N THR A 229 -16.95 2.67 -1.10
CA THR A 229 -15.85 1.75 -1.39
C THR A 229 -14.74 1.95 -0.36
N LYS A 230 -14.13 0.85 0.10
CA LYS A 230 -13.05 0.87 1.09
C LYS A 230 -11.80 0.20 0.53
N VAL A 231 -10.64 0.68 0.96
CA VAL A 231 -9.39 -0.05 0.78
C VAL A 231 -9.25 -1.07 1.90
N MET A 232 -8.93 -2.29 1.54
CA MET A 232 -8.76 -3.42 2.45
C MET A 232 -7.42 -4.08 2.19
N ARG A 233 -6.81 -4.63 3.23
CA ARG A 233 -5.59 -5.44 3.10
C ARG A 233 -5.95 -6.92 3.04
N CYS A 234 -5.42 -7.64 2.06
CA CYS A 234 -5.66 -9.07 1.92
C CYS A 234 -5.12 -9.83 3.13
N GLN A 235 -5.98 -10.67 3.76
CA GLN A 235 -5.62 -11.46 4.93
C GLN A 235 -4.86 -12.76 4.59
N ASN A 236 -4.62 -13.05 3.30
CA ASN A 236 -3.67 -14.08 2.92
C ASN A 236 -2.24 -13.59 3.27
N PRO A 237 -1.53 -14.25 4.22
CA PRO A 237 -0.27 -13.75 4.75
C PRO A 237 0.86 -13.66 3.71
N GLU A 238 0.79 -14.44 2.63
CA GLU A 238 1.76 -14.37 1.55
C GLU A 238 1.39 -13.31 0.48
N CYS A 239 0.12 -12.88 0.45
CA CYS A 239 -0.32 -11.86 -0.51
C CYS A 239 -0.19 -10.45 0.05
N ARG A 240 -0.89 -10.16 1.14
CA ARG A 240 -0.96 -8.86 1.83
C ARG A 240 -1.22 -7.63 0.94
N ARG A 241 -1.64 -7.84 -0.32
CA ARG A 241 -1.93 -6.75 -1.27
C ARG A 241 -3.15 -5.96 -0.82
N PHE A 242 -3.16 -4.67 -1.12
CA PHE A 242 -4.34 -3.84 -0.96
C PHE A 242 -5.33 -4.10 -2.11
N PHE A 243 -6.62 -4.00 -1.80
CA PHE A 243 -7.70 -4.15 -2.77
C PHE A 243 -8.92 -3.36 -2.32
N THR A 244 -9.80 -3.03 -3.26
CA THR A 244 -11.04 -2.31 -2.97
C THR A 244 -12.19 -3.26 -2.72
N ALA A 245 -13.06 -2.91 -1.78
CA ALA A 245 -14.26 -3.66 -1.46
C ALA A 245 -15.40 -2.74 -0.98
N LYS A 246 -16.63 -3.06 -1.36
CA LYS A 246 -17.83 -2.39 -0.83
C LYS A 246 -18.28 -2.95 0.52
N ARG A 247 -17.86 -4.17 0.84
CA ARG A 247 -18.22 -4.85 2.10
C ARG A 247 -17.04 -4.88 3.04
N SER A 248 -17.21 -4.42 4.25
CA SER A 248 -16.19 -4.49 5.31
C SER A 248 -15.84 -5.93 5.72
N SER A 249 -16.69 -6.91 5.37
CA SER A 249 -16.43 -8.33 5.61
C SER A 249 -15.51 -8.99 4.56
N ALA A 250 -15.10 -8.28 3.52
CA ALA A 250 -14.19 -8.79 2.50
C ALA A 250 -12.79 -8.96 3.12
N LYS A 251 -12.28 -10.18 3.10
CA LYS A 251 -11.00 -10.55 3.73
C LYS A 251 -9.88 -10.80 2.72
N TYR A 252 -10.22 -11.16 1.50
CA TYR A 252 -9.28 -11.62 0.49
C TYR A 252 -9.52 -10.91 -0.84
N CYS A 253 -8.42 -10.61 -1.52
CA CYS A 253 -8.44 -9.95 -2.82
C CYS A 253 -8.75 -10.94 -3.97
N ASN A 254 -9.09 -10.38 -5.14
CA ASN A 254 -9.28 -11.14 -6.37
C ASN A 254 -8.01 -11.22 -7.25
N TYR A 255 -6.85 -10.86 -6.69
CA TYR A 255 -5.57 -11.07 -7.38
C TYR A 255 -5.15 -12.54 -7.30
N PRO A 256 -4.32 -13.02 -8.26
CA PRO A 256 -3.76 -14.36 -8.20
C PRO A 256 -3.10 -14.63 -6.84
N ALA A 257 -3.43 -15.77 -6.24
CA ALA A 257 -2.83 -16.18 -4.97
C ALA A 257 -1.37 -16.57 -5.20
N PRO A 258 -0.41 -16.07 -4.39
CA PRO A 258 1.01 -16.43 -4.55
C PRO A 258 1.25 -17.95 -4.51
N GLN A 259 0.51 -18.64 -3.65
CA GLN A 259 0.61 -20.10 -3.48
C GLN A 259 -0.06 -20.90 -4.61
N CYS A 260 -0.97 -20.28 -5.40
CA CYS A 260 -1.73 -20.93 -6.45
C CYS A 260 -2.12 -19.91 -7.53
N PRO A 261 -1.21 -19.56 -8.48
CA PRO A 261 -1.44 -18.48 -9.45
C PRO A 261 -2.66 -18.68 -10.36
N GLY A 262 -3.16 -19.92 -10.50
CA GLY A 262 -4.38 -20.22 -11.26
C GLY A 262 -5.70 -19.91 -10.53
N ARG A 263 -5.64 -19.42 -9.28
CA ARG A 263 -6.81 -19.09 -8.45
C ARG A 263 -6.59 -17.77 -7.74
N THR A 264 -7.68 -17.04 -7.45
CA THR A 264 -7.58 -15.80 -6.66
C THR A 264 -7.39 -16.10 -5.17
N CYS A 265 -6.89 -15.14 -4.39
CA CYS A 265 -6.83 -15.25 -2.95
C CYS A 265 -8.23 -15.51 -2.35
N ASN A 266 -9.26 -14.90 -2.91
CA ASN A 266 -10.64 -15.06 -2.46
C ASN A 266 -11.20 -16.48 -2.71
N ASP A 267 -10.72 -17.17 -3.74
CA ASP A 267 -11.12 -18.54 -4.05
C ASP A 267 -10.28 -19.58 -3.30
N TYR A 268 -9.03 -19.29 -3.06
CA TYR A 268 -8.05 -20.25 -2.54
C TYR A 268 -7.94 -20.22 -1.02
N TYR A 269 -7.66 -19.07 -0.43
CA TYR A 269 -7.28 -18.98 0.97
C TYR A 269 -8.41 -19.32 1.97
N PRO A 270 -9.69 -18.95 1.73
CA PRO A 270 -10.78 -19.42 2.59
C PRO A 270 -10.86 -20.93 2.74
N GLN A 271 -10.51 -21.69 1.68
CA GLN A 271 -10.50 -23.14 1.73
C GLN A 271 -9.37 -23.68 2.60
N ILE A 272 -8.20 -23.03 2.61
CA ILE A 272 -7.09 -23.38 3.52
C ILE A 272 -7.53 -23.17 4.97
N VAL A 273 -8.02 -21.97 5.29
CA VAL A 273 -8.52 -21.63 6.64
C VAL A 273 -9.61 -22.62 7.09
N TYR A 274 -10.55 -22.97 6.19
CA TYR A 274 -11.59 -23.93 6.50
C TYR A 274 -11.02 -25.32 6.78
N ARG A 275 -10.08 -25.82 5.96
CA ARG A 275 -9.42 -27.13 6.18
C ARG A 275 -8.67 -27.17 7.50
N GLU A 276 -7.93 -26.10 7.83
CA GLU A 276 -7.23 -25.98 9.11
C GLU A 276 -8.20 -25.99 10.29
N LYS A 277 -9.31 -25.23 10.18
CA LYS A 277 -10.35 -25.22 11.19
C LYS A 277 -10.98 -26.60 11.40
N VAL A 278 -11.26 -27.32 10.30
CA VAL A 278 -11.79 -28.70 10.37
C VAL A 278 -10.79 -29.62 11.02
N ARG A 279 -9.51 -29.57 10.60
CA ARG A 279 -8.43 -30.38 11.16
C ARG A 279 -8.24 -30.10 12.66
N THR A 280 -8.22 -28.84 13.06
CA THR A 280 -8.14 -28.46 14.49
C THR A 280 -9.34 -28.99 15.27
N SER A 281 -10.55 -28.85 14.72
CA SER A 281 -11.78 -29.35 15.34
C SER A 281 -11.78 -30.86 15.49
N GLU A 282 -11.19 -31.61 14.55
CA GLU A 282 -11.04 -33.09 14.65
C GLU A 282 -10.07 -33.44 15.75
N LEU A 283 -8.92 -32.79 15.84
CA LEU A 283 -7.94 -32.99 16.91
C LEU A 283 -8.52 -32.71 18.29
N ASP A 284 -9.26 -31.59 18.42
CA ASP A 284 -9.93 -31.22 19.68
C ASP A 284 -11.00 -32.27 20.08
N LYS A 285 -11.73 -32.81 19.10
CA LYS A 285 -12.65 -33.93 19.34
C LYS A 285 -11.95 -35.19 19.85
N LEU A 286 -10.82 -35.53 19.27
CA LEU A 286 -10.03 -36.69 19.71
C LEU A 286 -9.56 -36.51 21.16
N ILE A 287 -9.04 -35.35 21.53
CA ILE A 287 -8.64 -35.00 22.89
C ILE A 287 -9.84 -35.10 23.84
N LYS A 288 -10.98 -34.50 23.47
CA LYS A 288 -12.19 -34.54 24.29
C LYS A 288 -12.67 -35.99 24.53
N ASN A 289 -12.65 -36.81 23.47
CA ASN A 289 -13.02 -38.23 23.57
C ASN A 289 -12.09 -39.01 24.47
N ALA A 290 -10.76 -38.79 24.38
CA ALA A 290 -9.77 -39.42 25.27
C ALA A 290 -10.00 -39.04 26.72
N LYS A 291 -10.17 -37.74 27.03
CA LYS A 291 -10.54 -37.29 28.37
C LYS A 291 -11.84 -37.90 28.86
N GLY A 292 -12.85 -37.98 28.00
CA GLY A 292 -14.14 -38.61 28.31
C GLY A 292 -14.03 -40.08 28.68
N ARG A 293 -13.18 -40.85 27.97
CA ARG A 293 -12.88 -42.25 28.30
C ARG A 293 -12.30 -42.38 29.70
N LEU A 294 -11.33 -41.54 30.05
CA LEU A 294 -10.69 -41.55 31.38
C LEU A 294 -11.66 -41.13 32.50
N TYR A 295 -12.48 -40.09 32.27
CA TYR A 295 -13.52 -39.75 33.26
C TYR A 295 -14.51 -40.87 33.50
N ASN A 296 -14.92 -41.60 32.45
CA ASN A 296 -15.80 -42.73 32.58
C ASN A 296 -15.11 -43.92 33.28
N ALA A 297 -13.84 -44.20 32.97
CA ALA A 297 -13.03 -45.19 33.64
C ALA A 297 -12.90 -44.91 35.14
N ARG A 298 -12.61 -43.66 35.52
CA ARG A 298 -12.53 -43.24 36.95
C ARG A 298 -13.84 -43.46 37.70
N ARG A 299 -14.99 -43.26 37.04
CA ARG A 299 -16.32 -43.52 37.67
C ARG A 299 -16.59 -44.99 37.84
N ARG A 300 -16.09 -45.83 36.93
CA ARG A 300 -16.31 -47.31 36.99
C ARG A 300 -15.33 -48.01 37.92
N HIS A 301 -14.10 -47.46 38.06
CA HIS A 301 -13.03 -48.04 38.81
C HIS A 301 -12.43 -47.02 39.79
N PRO A 302 -13.10 -46.76 40.93
CA PRO A 302 -12.64 -45.77 41.92
C PRO A 302 -11.26 -46.13 42.50
N ASP A 303 -10.91 -47.42 42.58
CA ASP A 303 -9.60 -47.89 43.06
C ASP A 303 -8.42 -47.47 42.18
N TRP A 304 -8.66 -47.05 40.95
CA TRP A 304 -7.65 -46.56 40.01
C TRP A 304 -7.69 -45.05 39.86
N ALA A 305 -8.39 -44.37 40.74
CA ALA A 305 -8.63 -42.89 40.62
C ALA A 305 -7.33 -42.11 40.56
N ASP A 306 -6.30 -42.47 41.34
CA ASP A 306 -5.03 -41.74 41.35
C ASP A 306 -4.24 -41.89 40.04
N GLU A 307 -4.21 -43.11 39.50
CA GLU A 307 -3.57 -43.39 38.22
C GLU A 307 -4.29 -42.65 37.07
N ILE A 308 -5.62 -42.67 37.07
CA ILE A 308 -6.43 -41.99 36.06
C ILE A 308 -6.29 -40.46 36.19
N ASN A 309 -6.23 -39.91 37.40
CA ASN A 309 -5.99 -38.49 37.60
C ASN A 309 -4.64 -38.04 37.05
N LYS A 310 -3.59 -38.89 37.22
CA LYS A 310 -2.28 -38.63 36.61
C LYS A 310 -2.39 -38.59 35.09
N LYS A 311 -3.04 -39.56 34.45
CA LYS A 311 -3.26 -39.59 32.99
C LYS A 311 -4.08 -38.38 32.51
N LEU A 312 -5.10 -37.96 33.26
CA LEU A 312 -5.88 -36.73 32.94
C LEU A 312 -5.03 -35.45 33.03
N SER A 313 -4.13 -35.39 34.03
CA SER A 313 -3.16 -34.31 34.15
C SER A 313 -2.23 -34.26 32.97
N ASP A 314 -1.65 -35.41 32.61
CA ASP A 314 -0.74 -35.55 31.47
C ASP A 314 -1.45 -35.13 30.15
N LEU A 315 -2.67 -35.60 29.90
CA LEU A 315 -3.48 -35.19 28.76
C LEU A 315 -3.78 -33.70 28.77
N THR A 316 -3.94 -33.08 29.95
CA THR A 316 -4.25 -31.65 30.01
C THR A 316 -3.05 -30.79 29.67
N ILE A 317 -1.84 -31.24 30.05
CA ILE A 317 -0.59 -30.53 29.79
C ILE A 317 -0.08 -30.80 28.37
N TYR A 318 -0.04 -32.05 27.94
CA TYR A 318 0.66 -32.43 26.72
C TYR A 318 -0.21 -32.52 25.47
N ALA A 319 -1.55 -32.70 25.59
CA ALA A 319 -2.40 -32.80 24.41
C ALA A 319 -2.44 -31.51 23.56
N PRO A 320 -2.45 -30.31 24.12
CA PRO A 320 -2.31 -29.10 23.32
C PRO A 320 -0.99 -29.02 22.55
N ILE A 321 0.13 -29.39 23.20
CA ILE A 321 1.47 -29.39 22.61
C ILE A 321 1.53 -30.40 21.45
N LYS A 322 1.03 -31.61 21.67
CA LYS A 322 1.00 -32.67 20.64
C LYS A 322 0.04 -32.33 19.50
N ARG A 323 -1.10 -31.69 19.80
CA ARG A 323 -2.00 -31.13 18.77
C ARG A 323 -1.27 -30.14 17.87
N ASP A 324 -0.52 -29.22 18.47
CA ASP A 324 0.22 -28.21 17.72
C ASP A 324 1.32 -28.87 16.88
N SER A 325 1.99 -29.91 17.37
CA SER A 325 2.94 -30.74 16.59
C SER A 325 2.28 -31.46 15.40
N VAL A 326 0.99 -31.80 15.48
CA VAL A 326 0.25 -32.33 14.32
C VAL A 326 -0.10 -31.22 13.33
N LEU A 327 -0.40 -30.02 13.82
CA LEU A 327 -0.74 -28.88 12.97
C LEU A 327 0.49 -28.40 12.19
N ASP A 328 1.66 -28.35 12.80
CA ASP A 328 2.92 -27.96 12.16
C ASP A 328 3.59 -29.07 11.33
N GLY A 329 3.05 -30.31 11.41
CA GLY A 329 3.53 -31.45 10.62
C GLY A 329 4.72 -32.19 11.22
N THR A 330 5.16 -31.84 12.43
CA THR A 330 6.24 -32.56 13.14
C THR A 330 5.76 -33.88 13.75
N MET A 331 4.44 -34.10 13.82
CA MET A 331 3.79 -35.33 14.26
C MET A 331 2.68 -35.73 13.30
N THR A 332 2.54 -37.00 12.98
CA THR A 332 1.43 -37.47 12.15
C THR A 332 0.13 -37.63 12.95
N MET A 333 -1.00 -37.64 12.28
CA MET A 333 -2.31 -37.89 12.90
C MET A 333 -2.38 -39.29 13.55
N ASN A 334 -1.70 -40.30 12.97
CA ASN A 334 -1.67 -41.65 13.51
C ASN A 334 -0.85 -41.69 14.80
N GLU A 335 0.32 -41.11 14.83
CA GLU A 335 1.15 -41.01 16.04
C GLU A 335 0.40 -40.30 17.17
N PHE A 336 -0.35 -39.24 16.82
CA PHE A 336 -1.17 -38.55 17.81
C PHE A 336 -2.30 -39.40 18.38
N ARG A 337 -2.98 -40.19 17.55
CA ARG A 337 -4.02 -41.14 18.00
C ARG A 337 -3.42 -42.24 18.90
N GLU A 338 -2.31 -42.84 18.50
CA GLU A 338 -1.59 -43.83 19.29
C GLU A 338 -1.17 -43.26 20.66
N TRP A 339 -0.69 -42.01 20.66
CA TRP A 339 -0.35 -41.32 21.90
C TRP A 339 -1.58 -41.09 22.80
N LEU A 340 -2.72 -40.67 22.24
CA LEU A 340 -3.96 -40.53 23.00
C LEU A 340 -4.51 -41.85 23.51
N ASP A 341 -4.29 -42.97 22.82
CA ASP A 341 -4.75 -44.29 23.22
C ASP A 341 -3.84 -44.94 24.27
N SER A 342 -2.58 -44.53 24.36
CA SER A 342 -1.64 -44.96 25.41
C SER A 342 -1.92 -44.32 26.77
N HIS A 343 -2.72 -43.27 26.83
CA HIS A 343 -3.14 -42.59 28.05
C HIS A 343 -4.56 -42.96 28.42
#